data_580a1b6205d9e8e974781abb23523db6
#
_entry.id   580a1b6205d9e8e974781abb23523db6
#
_cell.length_a   1.000
_cell.length_b   1.000
_cell.length_c   1.000
_cell.angle_alpha   90.00
_cell.angle_beta   90.00
_cell.angle_gamma   90.00
#
_symmetry.space_group_name_H-M   'P 1'
#
loop_
_entity.id
_entity.type
_entity.pdbx_description
1 polymer ?
#
loop_
_entity_poly.entity_id
_entity_poly.type
_entity_poly.pdbx_seq_one_letter_code
_entity_poly.pdbx_strand_id
1 'polypeptide(L)'
;MKICKGVSASPGLVLGQVSRLERHVETFSTGPFDPERELRQLEDAVRTAQSELDSMAERAASTEQAILQFQSMMLDDEGMMNEVRFCIKAGISAAAAMDKVGQRYADQLANMKDNPYMQLRSVDILDATSRVINILGNRPRMWLALDHPVILAAD
;
A
#
# COMPACT_ATOMS: atom_id res chain seq x y z
N MET A 1 5.13 19.97 28.16
CA MET A 1 4.09 18.96 27.92
C MET A 1 3.51 19.21 26.54
N LYS A 2 3.59 18.24 25.60
CA LYS A 2 3.04 18.39 24.24
C LYS A 2 1.62 17.83 24.23
N ILE A 3 0.64 18.67 23.94
CA ILE A 3 -0.78 18.27 23.88
C ILE A 3 -1.12 17.98 22.42
N CYS A 4 -1.52 16.74 22.11
CA CYS A 4 -2.03 16.36 20.79
C CYS A 4 -3.57 16.26 20.87
N LYS A 5 -4.26 16.83 19.88
CA LYS A 5 -5.71 16.66 19.73
C LYS A 5 -5.97 15.51 18.76
N GLY A 6 -6.92 14.65 19.08
CA GLY A 6 -7.32 13.53 18.25
C GLY A 6 -8.82 13.29 18.30
N VAL A 7 -9.31 12.40 17.40
CA VAL A 7 -10.70 11.95 17.35
C VAL A 7 -10.74 10.49 17.80
N SER A 8 -11.63 10.16 18.74
CA SER A 8 -11.80 8.77 19.20
C SER A 8 -12.58 7.98 18.16
N ALA A 9 -11.97 6.91 17.65
CA ALA A 9 -12.62 5.98 16.73
C ALA A 9 -13.37 4.85 17.46
N SER A 10 -12.94 4.50 18.68
CA SER A 10 -13.63 3.56 19.56
C SER A 10 -13.43 3.97 21.02
N PRO A 11 -14.42 3.71 21.91
CA PRO A 11 -14.28 3.98 23.33
C PRO A 11 -13.36 2.95 23.97
N GLY A 12 -12.57 3.37 24.94
CA GLY A 12 -11.74 2.48 25.74
C GLY A 12 -10.49 3.15 26.31
N LEU A 13 -9.85 2.44 27.22
CA LEU A 13 -8.54 2.76 27.77
C LEU A 13 -7.67 1.51 27.66
N VAL A 14 -6.48 1.67 27.12
CA VAL A 14 -5.50 0.59 27.00
C VAL A 14 -4.16 1.04 27.59
N LEU A 15 -3.50 0.13 28.27
CA LEU A 15 -2.15 0.32 28.80
C LEU A 15 -1.24 -0.72 28.19
N GLY A 16 -0.13 -0.30 27.59
CA GLY A 16 0.80 -1.22 26.95
C GLY A 16 2.04 -0.52 26.40
N GLN A 17 2.96 -1.30 25.88
CA GLN A 17 4.14 -0.79 25.20
C GLN A 17 3.73 -0.17 23.84
N VAL A 18 4.24 1.02 23.53
CA VAL A 18 3.99 1.70 22.24
C VAL A 18 5.05 1.28 21.24
N SER A 19 4.61 0.79 20.09
CA SER A 19 5.45 0.57 18.91
C SER A 19 5.04 1.55 17.82
N ARG A 20 6.01 2.29 17.27
CA ARG A 20 5.77 3.27 16.21
C ARG A 20 5.90 2.60 14.84
N LEU A 21 4.88 2.79 14.02
CA LEU A 21 4.87 2.35 12.62
C LEU A 21 5.44 3.48 11.77
N GLU A 22 6.68 3.33 11.30
CA GLU A 22 7.28 4.29 10.39
C GLU A 22 7.10 3.83 8.95
N ARG A 23 6.61 4.75 8.11
CA ARG A 23 6.47 4.51 6.67
C ARG A 23 7.83 4.80 6.00
N HIS A 24 8.72 3.82 6.01
CA HIS A 24 9.99 3.93 5.29
C HIS A 24 9.88 3.28 3.91
N VAL A 25 9.97 4.09 2.86
CA VAL A 25 10.28 3.62 1.52
C VAL A 25 11.80 3.56 1.40
N GLU A 26 12.41 2.48 1.87
CA GLU A 26 13.83 2.26 1.61
C GLU A 26 14.02 1.78 0.16
N THR A 27 15.05 2.29 -0.49
CA THR A 27 15.47 1.85 -1.82
C THR A 27 16.17 0.49 -1.72
N PHE A 28 15.44 -0.57 -2.04
CA PHE A 28 15.85 -1.96 -1.79
C PHE A 28 16.76 -2.60 -2.85
N SER A 29 17.58 -1.83 -3.54
CA SER A 29 18.55 -2.44 -4.45
C SER A 29 19.90 -2.60 -3.78
N THR A 30 20.25 -3.82 -3.36
CA THR A 30 21.57 -4.17 -2.81
C THR A 30 22.60 -4.51 -3.90
N GLY A 31 22.34 -4.18 -5.16
CA GLY A 31 23.20 -4.48 -6.30
C GLY A 31 23.06 -3.43 -7.42
N PRO A 32 23.82 -3.56 -8.51
CA PRO A 32 23.66 -2.70 -9.68
C PRO A 32 22.22 -2.80 -10.18
N PHE A 33 21.67 -1.65 -10.58
CA PHE A 33 20.31 -1.54 -11.09
C PHE A 33 20.16 -2.35 -12.39
N ASP A 34 19.17 -3.26 -12.43
CA ASP A 34 18.84 -4.07 -13.60
C ASP A 34 17.32 -3.94 -13.86
N PRO A 35 16.94 -3.20 -14.92
CA PRO A 35 15.53 -2.97 -15.24
C PRO A 35 14.72 -4.26 -15.46
N GLU A 36 15.31 -5.30 -16.06
CA GLU A 36 14.62 -6.54 -16.32
C GLU A 36 14.34 -7.32 -15.03
N ARG A 37 15.29 -7.30 -14.10
CA ARG A 37 15.10 -7.87 -12.78
C ARG A 37 14.01 -7.12 -12.00
N GLU A 38 14.04 -5.79 -12.00
CA GLU A 38 13.03 -4.96 -11.35
C GLU A 38 11.62 -5.20 -11.92
N LEU A 39 11.50 -5.35 -13.25
CA LEU A 39 10.23 -5.67 -13.91
C LEU A 39 9.70 -7.04 -13.49
N ARG A 40 10.55 -8.07 -13.46
CA ARG A 40 10.13 -9.40 -13.00
C ARG A 40 9.69 -9.38 -11.53
N GLN A 41 10.44 -8.71 -10.68
CA GLN A 41 10.08 -8.56 -9.26
C GLN A 41 8.75 -7.82 -9.08
N LEU A 42 8.49 -6.78 -9.88
CA LEU A 42 7.22 -6.07 -9.89
C LEU A 42 6.06 -7.02 -10.26
N GLU A 43 6.19 -7.76 -11.35
CA GLU A 43 5.15 -8.68 -11.83
C GLU A 43 4.82 -9.77 -10.80
N ASP A 44 5.84 -10.35 -10.18
CA ASP A 44 5.65 -11.35 -9.13
C ASP A 44 4.99 -10.75 -7.87
N ALA A 45 5.40 -9.53 -7.48
CA ALA A 45 4.83 -8.84 -6.33
C ALA A 45 3.36 -8.42 -6.57
N VAL A 46 3.03 -7.94 -7.77
CA VAL A 46 1.64 -7.60 -8.16
C VAL A 46 0.76 -8.85 -8.13
N ARG A 47 1.20 -9.95 -8.73
CA ARG A 47 0.47 -11.22 -8.73
C ARG A 47 0.22 -11.74 -7.31
N THR A 48 1.23 -11.63 -6.45
CA THR A 48 1.10 -12.02 -5.04
C THR A 48 0.10 -11.13 -4.31
N ALA A 49 0.17 -9.81 -4.51
CA ALA A 49 -0.75 -8.85 -3.91
C ALA A 49 -2.21 -9.09 -4.33
N GLN A 50 -2.45 -9.35 -5.63
CA GLN A 50 -3.78 -9.67 -6.15
C GLN A 50 -4.32 -10.97 -5.54
N SER A 51 -3.51 -12.03 -5.51
CA SER A 51 -3.92 -13.31 -4.89
C SER A 51 -4.29 -13.15 -3.41
N GLU A 52 -3.55 -12.32 -2.66
CA GLU A 52 -3.89 -12.01 -1.27
C GLU A 52 -5.20 -11.23 -1.15
N LEU A 53 -5.40 -10.21 -2.00
CA LEU A 53 -6.62 -9.39 -2.01
C LEU A 53 -7.84 -10.22 -2.34
N ASP A 54 -7.75 -11.07 -3.36
CA ASP A 54 -8.84 -11.96 -3.78
C ASP A 54 -9.20 -12.96 -2.67
N SER A 55 -8.19 -13.58 -2.04
CA SER A 55 -8.41 -14.48 -0.90
C SER A 55 -9.01 -13.78 0.33
N MET A 56 -8.70 -12.50 0.53
CA MET A 56 -9.35 -11.69 1.58
C MET A 56 -10.77 -11.33 1.21
N ALA A 57 -11.03 -10.97 -0.05
CA ALA A 57 -12.36 -10.60 -0.55
C ALA A 57 -13.35 -11.76 -0.46
N GLU A 58 -12.91 -13.00 -0.66
CA GLU A 58 -13.77 -14.22 -0.51
C GLU A 58 -14.29 -14.41 0.92
N ARG A 59 -13.58 -13.89 1.94
CA ARG A 59 -13.91 -14.04 3.36
C ARG A 59 -14.53 -12.79 3.98
N ALA A 60 -14.53 -11.69 3.25
CA ALA A 60 -14.94 -10.38 3.73
C ALA A 60 -16.48 -10.19 3.66
N ALA A 61 -16.99 -9.30 4.49
CA ALA A 61 -18.36 -8.82 4.36
C ALA A 61 -18.53 -7.96 3.09
N SER A 62 -19.75 -7.81 2.59
CA SER A 62 -20.03 -7.20 1.28
C SER A 62 -19.37 -5.83 1.04
N THR A 63 -19.33 -4.98 2.06
CA THR A 63 -18.70 -3.63 1.94
C THR A 63 -17.19 -3.73 1.86
N GLU A 64 -16.56 -4.55 2.69
CA GLU A 64 -15.13 -4.78 2.69
C GLU A 64 -14.68 -5.52 1.42
N GLN A 65 -15.49 -6.48 0.97
CA GLN A 65 -15.27 -7.19 -0.29
C GLN A 65 -15.15 -6.23 -1.48
N ALA A 66 -16.06 -5.23 -1.59
CA ALA A 66 -16.03 -4.25 -2.66
C ALA A 66 -14.75 -3.38 -2.64
N ILE A 67 -14.21 -3.07 -1.46
CA ILE A 67 -12.96 -2.34 -1.31
C ILE A 67 -11.78 -3.19 -1.80
N LEU A 68 -11.71 -4.44 -1.35
CA LEU A 68 -10.63 -5.36 -1.73
C LEU A 68 -10.64 -5.68 -3.23
N GLN A 69 -11.82 -5.85 -3.82
CA GLN A 69 -11.98 -6.03 -5.26
C GLN A 69 -11.52 -4.79 -6.05
N PHE A 70 -11.85 -3.58 -5.56
CA PHE A 70 -11.37 -2.35 -6.19
C PHE A 70 -9.83 -2.26 -6.13
N GLN A 71 -9.22 -2.60 -4.99
CA GLN A 71 -7.76 -2.63 -4.84
C GLN A 71 -7.13 -3.63 -5.83
N SER A 72 -7.68 -4.83 -5.96
CA SER A 72 -7.21 -5.85 -6.91
C SER A 72 -7.33 -5.36 -8.35
N MET A 73 -8.46 -4.76 -8.72
CA MET A 73 -8.70 -4.19 -10.05
C MET A 73 -7.71 -3.06 -10.39
N MET A 74 -7.36 -2.20 -9.42
CA MET A 74 -6.40 -1.11 -9.66
C MET A 74 -4.99 -1.65 -9.93
N LEU A 75 -4.61 -2.77 -9.34
CA LEU A 75 -3.33 -3.44 -9.64
C LEU A 75 -3.31 -4.12 -11.02
N ASP A 76 -4.48 -4.30 -11.65
CA ASP A 76 -4.62 -4.83 -13.01
C ASP A 76 -4.80 -3.71 -14.06
N ASP A 77 -4.86 -2.45 -13.63
CA ASP A 77 -5.00 -1.31 -14.54
C ASP A 77 -3.76 -1.14 -15.42
N GLU A 78 -3.92 -1.39 -16.72
CA GLU A 78 -2.80 -1.31 -17.67
C GLU A 78 -2.20 0.10 -17.77
N GLY A 79 -3.00 1.15 -17.61
CA GLY A 79 -2.53 2.53 -17.65
C GLY A 79 -1.55 2.79 -16.52
N MET A 80 -1.96 2.47 -15.28
CA MET A 80 -1.13 2.61 -14.10
C MET A 80 0.13 1.72 -14.19
N MET A 81 -0.02 0.46 -14.56
CA MET A 81 1.10 -0.47 -14.63
C MET A 81 2.10 -0.14 -15.74
N ASN A 82 1.65 0.38 -16.88
CA ASN A 82 2.55 0.84 -17.94
C ASN A 82 3.40 2.03 -17.52
N GLU A 83 2.85 2.94 -16.71
CA GLU A 83 3.62 4.05 -16.16
C GLU A 83 4.65 3.59 -15.13
N VAL A 84 4.31 2.62 -14.28
CA VAL A 84 5.27 2.00 -13.36
C VAL A 84 6.43 1.35 -14.16
N ARG A 85 6.10 0.57 -15.19
CA ARG A 85 7.11 -0.04 -16.07
C ARG A 85 7.98 1.00 -16.78
N PHE A 86 7.39 2.11 -17.21
CA PHE A 86 8.13 3.22 -17.82
C PHE A 86 9.12 3.83 -16.82
N CYS A 87 8.71 4.08 -15.58
CA CYS A 87 9.58 4.58 -14.53
C CYS A 87 10.75 3.62 -14.25
N ILE A 88 10.50 2.31 -14.23
CA ILE A 88 11.55 1.30 -14.03
C ILE A 88 12.56 1.35 -15.19
N LYS A 89 12.08 1.39 -16.44
CA LYS A 89 12.97 1.52 -17.62
C LYS A 89 13.79 2.81 -17.61
N ALA A 90 13.30 3.85 -16.95
CA ALA A 90 14.01 5.12 -16.74
C ALA A 90 15.02 5.09 -15.57
N GLY A 91 15.21 3.94 -14.90
CA GLY A 91 16.22 3.77 -13.84
C GLY A 91 15.69 3.91 -12.41
N ILE A 92 14.36 3.88 -12.21
CA ILE A 92 13.74 3.95 -10.89
C ILE A 92 13.45 2.52 -10.42
N SER A 93 13.74 2.19 -9.15
CA SER A 93 13.42 0.86 -8.60
C SER A 93 11.91 0.57 -8.63
N ALA A 94 11.52 -0.70 -8.70
CA ALA A 94 10.13 -1.10 -8.74
C ALA A 94 9.30 -0.55 -7.59
N ALA A 95 9.83 -0.56 -6.37
CA ALA A 95 9.14 -0.02 -5.20
C ALA A 95 8.95 1.50 -5.28
N ALA A 96 9.99 2.25 -5.68
CA ALA A 96 9.90 3.70 -5.82
C ALA A 96 9.01 4.12 -7.02
N ALA A 97 9.01 3.33 -8.11
CA ALA A 97 8.14 3.55 -9.25
C ALA A 97 6.67 3.33 -8.87
N MET A 98 6.37 2.26 -8.13
CA MET A 98 5.02 1.94 -7.64
C MET A 98 4.51 3.02 -6.68
N ASP A 99 5.34 3.47 -5.73
CA ASP A 99 4.97 4.56 -4.80
C ASP A 99 4.65 5.86 -5.55
N LYS A 100 5.55 6.28 -6.44
CA LYS A 100 5.40 7.52 -7.22
C LYS A 100 4.12 7.52 -8.08
N VAL A 101 3.86 6.43 -8.79
CA VAL A 101 2.70 6.33 -9.68
C VAL A 101 1.43 6.18 -8.87
N GLY A 102 1.44 5.35 -7.82
CA GLY A 102 0.31 5.17 -6.92
C GLY A 102 -0.12 6.47 -6.25
N GLN A 103 0.82 7.26 -5.74
CA GLN A 103 0.54 8.58 -5.17
C GLN A 103 -0.13 9.51 -6.18
N ARG A 104 0.37 9.55 -7.42
CA ARG A 104 -0.22 10.38 -8.46
C ARG A 104 -1.65 9.97 -8.83
N TYR A 105 -1.93 8.67 -8.95
CA TYR A 105 -3.28 8.18 -9.21
C TYR A 105 -4.23 8.48 -8.05
N ALA A 106 -3.76 8.31 -6.82
CA ALA A 106 -4.52 8.67 -5.62
C ALA A 106 -4.84 10.17 -5.59
N ASP A 107 -3.88 11.03 -5.90
CA ASP A 107 -4.07 12.48 -5.97
C ASP A 107 -5.07 12.87 -7.07
N GLN A 108 -5.05 12.20 -8.22
CA GLN A 108 -6.02 12.41 -9.29
C GLN A 108 -7.44 12.10 -8.82
N LEU A 109 -7.67 10.98 -8.14
CA LEU A 109 -8.97 10.64 -7.58
C LEU A 109 -9.40 11.60 -6.46
N ALA A 110 -8.50 11.95 -5.54
CA ALA A 110 -8.77 12.87 -4.45
C ALA A 110 -9.20 14.27 -4.93
N ASN A 111 -8.71 14.68 -6.11
CA ASN A 111 -9.02 15.97 -6.71
C ASN A 111 -10.24 15.97 -7.66
N MET A 112 -10.97 14.87 -7.79
CA MET A 112 -12.21 14.78 -8.58
C MET A 112 -13.36 15.51 -7.88
N LYS A 113 -13.54 16.81 -8.16
CA LYS A 113 -14.50 17.70 -7.47
C LYS A 113 -15.96 17.24 -7.57
N ASP A 114 -16.32 16.56 -8.66
CA ASP A 114 -17.70 16.18 -8.94
C ASP A 114 -18.03 14.73 -8.57
N ASN A 115 -17.11 14.02 -7.93
CA ASN A 115 -17.31 12.61 -7.60
C ASN A 115 -16.75 12.27 -6.19
N PRO A 116 -17.53 12.56 -5.13
CA PRO A 116 -17.11 12.25 -3.75
C PRO A 116 -16.80 10.76 -3.51
N TYR A 117 -17.47 9.87 -4.24
CA TYR A 117 -17.21 8.43 -4.15
C TYR A 117 -15.77 8.09 -4.61
N MET A 118 -15.33 8.67 -5.74
CA MET A 118 -13.97 8.44 -6.24
C MET A 118 -12.92 9.11 -5.36
N GLN A 119 -13.24 10.24 -4.72
CA GLN A 119 -12.33 10.85 -3.74
C GLN A 119 -12.02 9.90 -2.58
N LEU A 120 -13.03 9.19 -2.06
CA LEU A 120 -12.84 8.20 -1.00
C LEU A 120 -11.98 7.01 -1.46
N ARG A 121 -12.02 6.66 -2.75
CA ARG A 121 -11.22 5.57 -3.33
C ARG A 121 -9.73 5.89 -3.50
N SER A 122 -9.34 7.15 -3.32
CA SER A 122 -7.92 7.55 -3.36
C SER A 122 -7.07 6.79 -2.33
N VAL A 123 -7.62 6.55 -1.15
CA VAL A 123 -6.95 5.79 -0.07
C VAL A 123 -6.77 4.32 -0.46
N ASP A 124 -7.75 3.74 -1.15
CA ASP A 124 -7.70 2.33 -1.58
C ASP A 124 -6.56 2.08 -2.58
N ILE A 125 -6.24 3.08 -3.42
CA ILE A 125 -5.07 3.00 -4.33
C ILE A 125 -3.77 2.98 -3.51
N LEU A 126 -3.64 3.84 -2.51
CA LEU A 126 -2.45 3.88 -1.66
C LEU A 126 -2.27 2.58 -0.87
N ASP A 127 -3.35 1.97 -0.42
CA ASP A 127 -3.31 0.68 0.27
C ASP A 127 -2.88 -0.45 -0.68
N ALA A 128 -3.42 -0.49 -1.90
CA ALA A 128 -3.05 -1.47 -2.92
C ALA A 128 -1.56 -1.37 -3.30
N THR A 129 -1.09 -0.15 -3.59
CA THR A 129 0.32 0.10 -3.95
C THR A 129 1.27 -0.19 -2.80
N SER A 130 0.91 0.19 -1.56
CA SER A 130 1.69 -0.11 -0.35
C SER A 130 1.83 -1.62 -0.13
N ARG A 131 0.82 -2.41 -0.46
CA ARG A 131 0.89 -3.88 -0.40
C ARG A 131 1.97 -4.42 -1.33
N VAL A 132 1.98 -3.97 -2.59
CA VAL A 132 3.02 -4.36 -3.57
C VAL A 132 4.41 -3.94 -3.10
N ILE A 133 4.57 -2.71 -2.60
CA ILE A 133 5.84 -2.20 -2.08
C ILE A 133 6.34 -3.06 -0.90
N ASN A 134 5.47 -3.45 0.00
CA ASN A 134 5.83 -4.33 1.12
C ASN A 134 6.30 -5.71 0.66
N ILE A 135 5.66 -6.27 -0.36
CA ILE A 135 6.08 -7.55 -0.96
C ILE A 135 7.45 -7.41 -1.63
N LEU A 136 7.66 -6.36 -2.43
CA LEU A 136 8.95 -6.05 -3.05
C LEU A 136 10.07 -5.88 -2.02
N GLY A 137 9.77 -5.29 -0.87
CA GLY A 137 10.70 -5.12 0.24
C GLY A 137 10.94 -6.38 1.06
N ASN A 138 10.30 -7.50 0.74
CA ASN A 138 10.30 -8.74 1.54
C ASN A 138 10.01 -8.44 3.04
N ARG A 139 9.14 -7.46 3.29
CA ARG A 139 8.77 -7.07 4.65
C ARG A 139 7.68 -8.00 5.16
N PRO A 140 7.94 -8.77 6.21
CA PRO A 140 6.85 -9.44 6.90
C PRO A 140 5.86 -8.38 7.37
N ARG A 141 4.56 -8.66 7.29
CA ARG A 141 3.56 -7.80 7.93
C ARG A 141 3.94 -7.66 9.40
N MET A 142 4.36 -6.46 9.80
CA MET A 142 4.99 -6.20 11.11
C MET A 142 4.09 -6.62 12.29
N TRP A 143 2.75 -6.59 12.11
CA TRP A 143 1.80 -7.07 13.12
C TRP A 143 1.77 -8.60 13.30
N LEU A 144 2.26 -9.37 12.32
CA LEU A 144 2.37 -10.83 12.44
C LEU A 144 3.62 -11.30 13.21
N ALA A 145 4.56 -10.39 13.46
CA ALA A 145 5.82 -10.67 14.15
C ALA A 145 5.83 -10.14 15.61
N LEU A 146 4.68 -9.69 16.13
CA LEU A 146 4.58 -9.20 17.50
C LEU A 146 4.30 -10.36 18.46
N ASP A 147 5.30 -10.75 19.25
CA ASP A 147 5.19 -11.83 20.24
C ASP A 147 4.34 -11.45 21.46
N HIS A 148 3.93 -10.19 21.58
CA HIS A 148 3.16 -9.66 22.71
C HIS A 148 2.25 -8.48 22.26
N PRO A 149 1.16 -8.19 23.00
CA PRO A 149 0.28 -7.08 22.70
C PRO A 149 1.02 -5.74 22.81
N VAL A 150 0.89 -4.89 21.77
CA VAL A 150 1.46 -3.53 21.73
C VAL A 150 0.41 -2.52 21.30
N ILE A 151 0.63 -1.25 21.64
CA ILE A 151 -0.12 -0.11 21.12
C ILE A 151 0.62 0.36 19.86
N LEU A 152 -0.02 0.25 18.68
CA LEU A 152 0.56 0.75 17.44
C LEU A 152 0.25 2.23 17.29
N ALA A 153 1.27 3.05 17.11
CA ALA A 153 1.16 4.45 16.72
C ALA A 153 1.68 4.62 15.29
N ALA A 154 0.88 5.21 14.41
CA ALA A 154 1.26 5.54 13.04
C ALA A 154 1.15 7.05 12.82
N ASP A 155 2.01 7.60 11.94
CA ASP A 155 1.94 9.01 11.49
C ASP A 155 0.96 9.18 10.34
#